data_ee0ddc35d66190fe3297e1f688fa3f27
#
_entry.id   ee0ddc35d66190fe3297e1f688fa3f27
#
_cell.length_a   1.000
_cell.length_b   1.000
_cell.length_c   1.000
_cell.angle_alpha   90.00
_cell.angle_beta   90.00
_cell.angle_gamma   90.00
#
_symmetry.space_group_name_H-M   'P 1'
#
loop_
_entity.id
_entity.type
_entity.pdbx_description
1 polymer ?
#
loop_
_entity_poly.entity_id
_entity_poly.type
_entity_poly.pdbx_seq_one_letter_code
_entity_poly.pdbx_strand_id
1 'polypeptide(L)'
;MTLAAQPPAALCSGLNVVDILVRLPEQWQSGEKHPTETVTLTGGAPAGNAACVLAALGVSTAFVGFFGENPASMLARDDFQRRGVRPDCFLSDPQARPGLACVTIDPRNGERTVFYNLDGYRHLRASDLRRDWLRGRQLVLADGYEAEGNLALFQLAAEQGMHRVLDMETSDQAQAQAFLRLATDAILPIRAARELTGAQEPEKILPALRAWTQAQLLLTDGARGSWGLTSAGIHHQKAFSMPVVDTTGCGDAYHAAYAAALLAGWPLPERMEFAAYVAALVAGALGGRVPLPGCRALAEKARGVVSDRLAKAMAVWPEKVS
;
A
#
# COMPACT_ATOMS: atom_id res chain seq x y z
N MET A 1 -2.00 -9.41 36.30
CA MET A 1 -1.13 -8.60 35.46
C MET A 1 -1.60 -8.74 34.02
N THR A 2 -2.36 -7.79 33.53
CA THR A 2 -2.72 -7.69 32.11
C THR A 2 -1.41 -7.43 31.36
N LEU A 3 -0.96 -8.39 30.54
CA LEU A 3 0.12 -8.17 29.59
C LEU A 3 -0.25 -6.94 28.76
N ALA A 4 0.56 -5.88 28.84
CA ALA A 4 0.39 -4.73 27.98
C ALA A 4 0.36 -5.25 26.52
N ALA A 5 -0.68 -4.94 25.76
CA ALA A 5 -0.78 -5.33 24.37
C ALA A 5 0.46 -4.84 23.63
N GLN A 6 1.16 -5.73 22.94
CA GLN A 6 2.31 -5.32 22.13
C GLN A 6 1.84 -4.27 21.10
N PRO A 7 2.63 -3.21 20.86
CA PRO A 7 2.27 -2.23 19.85
C PRO A 7 2.12 -2.91 18.48
N PRO A 8 1.18 -2.46 17.64
CA PRO A 8 0.97 -3.05 16.34
C PRO A 8 2.24 -2.96 15.49
N ALA A 9 2.64 -4.07 14.89
CA ALA A 9 3.85 -4.16 14.09
C ALA A 9 3.63 -4.92 12.79
N ALA A 10 4.17 -4.39 11.68
CA ALA A 10 4.02 -4.92 10.34
C ALA A 10 5.36 -5.07 9.62
N LEU A 11 5.38 -5.97 8.64
CA LEU A 11 6.44 -6.11 7.66
C LEU A 11 5.84 -5.85 6.27
N CYS A 12 6.42 -4.93 5.52
CA CYS A 12 6.08 -4.69 4.12
C CYS A 12 7.15 -5.30 3.21
N SER A 13 6.74 -5.89 2.10
CA SER A 13 7.63 -6.50 1.11
C SER A 13 7.11 -6.29 -0.30
N GLY A 14 7.97 -5.85 -1.21
CA GLY A 14 7.61 -5.58 -2.58
C GLY A 14 8.65 -4.75 -3.31
N LEU A 15 8.27 -4.17 -4.44
CA LEU A 15 9.18 -3.32 -5.19
C LEU A 15 9.71 -2.15 -4.35
N ASN A 16 10.98 -1.83 -4.58
CA ASN A 16 11.64 -0.63 -4.09
C ASN A 16 11.99 0.25 -5.29
N VAL A 17 11.39 1.41 -5.41
CA VAL A 17 11.52 2.31 -6.56
C VAL A 17 11.85 3.73 -6.08
N VAL A 18 12.61 4.45 -6.86
CA VAL A 18 12.77 5.90 -6.75
C VAL A 18 11.99 6.55 -7.88
N ASP A 19 11.05 7.41 -7.52
CA ASP A 19 10.20 8.15 -8.43
C ASP A 19 10.75 9.56 -8.68
N ILE A 20 10.78 9.96 -9.93
CA ILE A 20 10.91 11.34 -10.37
C ILE A 20 9.51 11.83 -10.67
N LEU A 21 8.92 12.61 -9.78
CA LEU A 21 7.59 13.18 -9.97
C LEU A 21 7.68 14.47 -10.76
N VAL A 22 6.92 14.56 -11.85
CA VAL A 22 6.85 15.75 -12.70
C VAL A 22 5.38 16.15 -12.86
N ARG A 23 5.00 17.30 -12.30
CA ARG A 23 3.70 17.88 -12.62
C ARG A 23 3.79 18.54 -13.99
N LEU A 24 3.06 18.03 -14.96
CA LEU A 24 3.06 18.57 -16.31
C LEU A 24 2.50 20.02 -16.31
N PRO A 25 3.02 20.92 -17.16
CA PRO A 25 2.33 22.17 -17.42
C PRO A 25 1.01 21.90 -18.16
N GLU A 26 0.03 22.80 -18.04
CA GLU A 26 -1.28 22.65 -18.71
C GLU A 26 -1.15 22.52 -20.23
N GLN A 27 -0.14 23.17 -20.80
CA GLN A 27 0.18 23.10 -22.22
C GLN A 27 1.66 22.79 -22.40
N TRP A 28 1.95 21.79 -23.23
CA TRP A 28 3.32 21.41 -23.58
C TRP A 28 3.37 20.82 -25.00
N GLN A 29 4.53 20.89 -25.63
CA GLN A 29 4.78 20.34 -26.96
C GLN A 29 6.03 19.47 -26.96
N SER A 30 5.98 18.37 -27.72
CA SER A 30 7.13 17.50 -27.90
C SER A 30 8.27 18.26 -28.59
N GLY A 31 9.51 18.07 -28.14
CA GLY A 31 10.69 18.71 -28.70
C GLY A 31 11.04 20.06 -28.07
N GLU A 32 10.21 20.62 -27.21
CA GLU A 32 10.43 21.91 -26.56
C GLU A 32 10.82 21.76 -25.08
N LYS A 33 11.30 22.87 -24.49
CA LYS A 33 11.60 22.98 -23.05
C LYS A 33 10.50 23.72 -22.34
N HIS A 34 9.92 23.08 -21.35
CA HIS A 34 8.82 23.66 -20.57
C HIS A 34 9.20 23.78 -19.10
N PRO A 35 9.05 24.97 -18.50
CA PRO A 35 9.11 25.09 -17.05
C PRO A 35 7.92 24.36 -16.42
N THR A 36 8.15 23.73 -15.27
CA THR A 36 7.08 23.11 -14.47
C THR A 36 7.22 23.51 -13.01
N GLU A 37 6.10 23.52 -12.29
CA GLU A 37 6.06 23.88 -10.87
C GLU A 37 6.78 22.85 -9.99
N THR A 38 6.80 21.59 -10.41
CA THR A 38 7.34 20.50 -9.59
C THR A 38 8.12 19.49 -10.41
N VAL A 39 9.39 19.31 -10.04
CA VAL A 39 10.21 18.15 -10.33
C VAL A 39 10.83 17.74 -9.01
N THR A 40 10.46 16.56 -8.48
CA THR A 40 10.98 16.10 -7.19
C THR A 40 11.31 14.62 -7.21
N LEU A 41 12.24 14.23 -6.33
CA LEU A 41 12.65 12.84 -6.12
C LEU A 41 12.04 12.33 -4.81
N THR A 42 11.43 11.15 -4.86
CA THR A 42 10.86 10.47 -3.68
C THR A 42 11.01 8.97 -3.84
N GLY A 43 10.82 8.22 -2.78
CA GLY A 43 10.60 6.79 -2.92
C GLY A 43 9.20 6.51 -3.47
N GLY A 44 9.04 5.35 -4.12
CA GLY A 44 7.81 4.89 -4.76
C GLY A 44 7.56 3.41 -4.54
N ALA A 45 6.74 2.84 -5.41
CA ALA A 45 6.23 1.47 -5.44
C ALA A 45 5.20 1.11 -4.35
N PRO A 46 4.30 0.14 -4.62
CA PRO A 46 3.13 -0.10 -3.78
C PRO A 46 3.48 -0.44 -2.32
N ALA A 47 4.22 -1.53 -2.09
CA ALA A 47 4.60 -1.93 -0.73
C ALA A 47 5.50 -0.89 -0.02
N GLY A 48 6.34 -0.17 -0.79
CA GLY A 48 7.17 0.92 -0.26
C GLY A 48 6.35 2.11 0.23
N ASN A 49 5.35 2.53 -0.55
CA ASN A 49 4.42 3.60 -0.17
C ASN A 49 3.56 3.16 1.02
N ALA A 50 3.03 1.93 0.99
CA ALA A 50 2.25 1.37 2.09
C ALA A 50 3.05 1.31 3.40
N ALA A 51 4.35 0.96 3.36
CA ALA A 51 5.21 0.95 4.54
C ALA A 51 5.32 2.36 5.18
N CYS A 52 5.48 3.39 4.36
CA CYS A 52 5.56 4.78 4.83
C CYS A 52 4.24 5.26 5.46
N VAL A 53 3.11 4.90 4.86
CA VAL A 53 1.77 5.23 5.38
C VAL A 53 1.52 4.49 6.71
N LEU A 54 1.81 3.19 6.80
CA LEU A 54 1.70 2.43 8.06
C LEU A 54 2.53 3.06 9.19
N ALA A 55 3.79 3.44 8.88
CA ALA A 55 4.67 4.09 9.85
C ALA A 55 4.10 5.45 10.30
N ALA A 56 3.54 6.24 9.38
CA ALA A 56 2.89 7.52 9.70
C ALA A 56 1.64 7.32 10.58
N LEU A 57 0.89 6.23 10.38
CA LEU A 57 -0.26 5.86 11.21
C LEU A 57 0.13 5.23 12.57
N GLY A 58 1.41 5.18 12.92
CA GLY A 58 1.88 4.73 14.24
C GLY A 58 2.12 3.22 14.34
N VAL A 59 2.01 2.46 13.24
CA VAL A 59 2.37 1.05 13.20
C VAL A 59 3.90 0.91 13.12
N SER A 60 4.50 0.08 13.98
CA SER A 60 5.95 -0.22 13.91
C SER A 60 6.23 -1.02 12.64
N THR A 61 6.70 -0.36 11.59
CA THR A 61 6.80 -0.93 10.24
C THR A 61 8.25 -1.11 9.83
N ALA A 62 8.59 -2.29 9.28
CA ALA A 62 9.81 -2.56 8.56
C ALA A 62 9.52 -2.86 7.08
N PHE A 63 10.53 -2.74 6.24
CA PHE A 63 10.45 -3.05 4.82
C PHE A 63 11.53 -4.05 4.44
N VAL A 64 11.21 -5.02 3.57
CA VAL A 64 12.16 -5.97 2.99
C VAL A 64 12.44 -5.58 1.54
N GLY A 65 13.70 -5.40 1.23
CA GLY A 65 14.16 -5.12 -0.13
C GLY A 65 15.67 -4.91 -0.17
N PHE A 66 16.25 -5.00 -1.35
CA PHE A 66 17.68 -4.83 -1.56
C PHE A 66 18.05 -3.35 -1.76
N PHE A 67 19.20 -2.98 -1.16
CA PHE A 67 19.81 -1.65 -1.28
C PHE A 67 21.28 -1.81 -1.59
N GLY A 68 21.76 -1.14 -2.65
CA GLY A 68 23.14 -1.16 -3.07
C GLY A 68 23.94 0.07 -2.66
N GLU A 69 25.14 0.19 -3.25
CA GLU A 69 26.08 1.29 -3.03
C GLU A 69 26.01 2.32 -4.17
N ASN A 70 24.81 2.85 -4.44
CA ASN A 70 24.57 3.83 -5.49
C ASN A 70 23.64 4.96 -5.00
N PRO A 71 23.64 6.14 -5.65
CA PRO A 71 22.84 7.29 -5.20
C PRO A 71 21.34 7.01 -5.06
N ALA A 72 20.75 6.22 -5.96
CA ALA A 72 19.35 5.88 -5.91
C ALA A 72 19.01 4.99 -4.69
N SER A 73 19.87 4.01 -4.37
CA SER A 73 19.72 3.19 -3.15
C SER A 73 19.88 4.02 -1.87
N MET A 74 20.81 4.99 -1.86
CA MET A 74 20.98 5.90 -0.73
C MET A 74 19.73 6.75 -0.52
N LEU A 75 19.18 7.33 -1.60
CA LEU A 75 17.95 8.12 -1.56
C LEU A 75 16.77 7.27 -1.03
N ALA A 76 16.58 6.07 -1.59
CA ALA A 76 15.49 5.19 -1.18
C ALA A 76 15.59 4.80 0.30
N ARG A 77 16.79 4.47 0.80
CA ARG A 77 17.06 4.13 2.19
C ARG A 77 16.76 5.30 3.12
N ASP A 78 17.26 6.49 2.79
CA ASP A 78 17.06 7.71 3.55
C ASP A 78 15.58 8.12 3.59
N ASP A 79 14.86 7.96 2.48
CA ASP A 79 13.44 8.29 2.42
C ASP A 79 12.62 7.38 3.34
N PHE A 80 12.87 6.06 3.35
CA PHE A 80 12.25 5.14 4.29
C PHE A 80 12.54 5.52 5.76
N GLN A 81 13.80 5.76 6.09
CA GLN A 81 14.20 6.07 7.47
C GLN A 81 13.61 7.39 7.96
N ARG A 82 13.63 8.44 7.14
CA ARG A 82 13.00 9.73 7.48
C ARG A 82 11.49 9.62 7.71
N ARG A 83 10.84 8.64 7.08
CA ARG A 83 9.41 8.36 7.25
C ARG A 83 9.12 7.37 8.39
N GLY A 84 10.14 6.97 9.12
CA GLY A 84 10.00 6.11 10.30
C GLY A 84 9.85 4.63 9.97
N VAL A 85 10.16 4.20 8.73
CA VAL A 85 10.26 2.77 8.39
C VAL A 85 11.57 2.22 8.93
N ARG A 86 11.50 1.09 9.64
CA ARG A 86 12.65 0.47 10.31
C ARG A 86 13.55 -0.24 9.30
N PRO A 87 14.89 -0.07 9.40
CA PRO A 87 15.86 -0.65 8.48
C PRO A 87 16.28 -2.09 8.81
N ASP A 88 15.73 -2.69 9.87
CA ASP A 88 16.16 -4.00 10.40
C ASP A 88 15.93 -5.18 9.44
N CYS A 89 15.16 -4.96 8.37
CA CYS A 89 14.95 -5.95 7.30
C CYS A 89 15.51 -5.52 5.94
N PHE A 90 16.29 -4.42 5.89
CA PHE A 90 16.96 -4.03 4.65
C PHE A 90 18.09 -5.02 4.31
N LEU A 91 18.09 -5.48 3.07
CA LEU A 91 19.12 -6.35 2.52
C LEU A 91 20.18 -5.53 1.79
N SER A 92 21.44 -5.88 1.97
CA SER A 92 22.56 -5.21 1.27
C SER A 92 23.08 -6.09 0.16
N ASP A 93 23.16 -5.51 -1.03
CA ASP A 93 23.91 -6.04 -2.18
C ASP A 93 24.52 -4.85 -2.91
N PRO A 94 25.85 -4.71 -2.98
CA PRO A 94 26.51 -3.55 -3.56
C PRO A 94 26.05 -3.23 -5.00
N GLN A 95 25.65 -4.25 -5.76
CA GLN A 95 25.22 -4.11 -7.15
C GLN A 95 23.71 -3.85 -7.31
N ALA A 96 22.91 -4.09 -6.28
CA ALA A 96 21.47 -3.88 -6.35
C ALA A 96 21.14 -2.40 -6.56
N ARG A 97 20.11 -2.15 -7.37
CA ARG A 97 19.55 -0.81 -7.59
C ARG A 97 18.04 -0.86 -7.31
N PRO A 98 17.47 0.20 -6.77
CA PRO A 98 16.01 0.34 -6.81
C PRO A 98 15.57 0.51 -8.26
N GLY A 99 14.32 0.20 -8.57
CA GLY A 99 13.72 0.62 -9.81
C GLY A 99 13.74 2.15 -9.91
N LEU A 100 13.74 2.68 -11.12
CA LEU A 100 13.61 4.11 -11.38
C LEU A 100 12.35 4.34 -12.18
N ALA A 101 11.54 5.32 -11.75
CA ALA A 101 10.35 5.71 -12.48
C ALA A 101 10.29 7.22 -12.70
N CYS A 102 9.77 7.63 -13.86
CA CYS A 102 9.31 8.98 -14.11
C CYS A 102 7.79 8.96 -14.06
N VAL A 103 7.23 9.68 -13.10
CA VAL A 103 5.78 9.76 -12.88
C VAL A 103 5.34 11.15 -13.30
N THR A 104 4.62 11.25 -14.42
CA THR A 104 4.03 12.49 -14.90
C THR A 104 2.61 12.61 -14.40
N ILE A 105 2.24 13.79 -13.88
CA ILE A 105 0.93 14.08 -13.29
C ILE A 105 0.24 15.13 -14.16
N ASP A 106 -0.96 14.81 -14.65
CA ASP A 106 -1.79 15.74 -15.39
C ASP A 106 -2.43 16.76 -14.43
N PRO A 107 -2.15 18.06 -14.57
CA PRO A 107 -2.67 19.08 -13.66
C PRO A 107 -4.19 19.26 -13.72
N ARG A 108 -4.83 18.76 -14.77
CA ARG A 108 -6.28 18.93 -15.01
C ARG A 108 -7.15 17.98 -14.19
N ASN A 109 -6.64 16.77 -13.90
CA ASN A 109 -7.41 15.70 -13.25
C ASN A 109 -6.63 14.91 -12.20
N GLY A 110 -5.31 15.16 -12.03
CA GLY A 110 -4.43 14.42 -11.12
C GLY A 110 -4.11 13.00 -11.59
N GLU A 111 -4.46 12.63 -12.82
CA GLU A 111 -4.09 11.32 -13.37
C GLU A 111 -2.59 11.24 -13.61
N ARG A 112 -2.02 10.06 -13.35
CA ARG A 112 -0.61 9.79 -13.52
C ARG A 112 -0.31 8.88 -14.69
N THR A 113 0.82 9.12 -15.35
CA THR A 113 1.47 8.17 -16.25
C THR A 113 2.84 7.81 -15.70
N VAL A 114 3.15 6.51 -15.65
CA VAL A 114 4.38 5.99 -15.07
C VAL A 114 5.24 5.35 -16.16
N PHE A 115 6.48 5.84 -16.31
CA PHE A 115 7.52 5.23 -17.12
C PHE A 115 8.56 4.67 -16.16
N TYR A 116 8.86 3.38 -16.21
CA TYR A 116 9.78 2.78 -15.25
C TYR A 116 10.81 1.86 -15.93
N ASN A 117 11.94 1.69 -15.23
CA ASN A 117 13.01 0.77 -15.60
C ASN A 117 13.46 0.02 -14.34
N LEU A 118 13.66 -1.30 -14.48
CA LEU A 118 14.14 -2.18 -13.43
C LEU A 118 15.55 -2.74 -13.71
N ASP A 119 16.34 -2.09 -14.58
CA ASP A 119 17.71 -2.53 -14.86
C ASP A 119 18.59 -2.50 -13.62
N GLY A 120 19.16 -3.66 -13.28
CA GLY A 120 19.96 -3.84 -12.08
C GLY A 120 19.13 -3.99 -10.79
N TYR A 121 17.80 -4.10 -10.90
CA TYR A 121 16.94 -4.43 -9.78
C TYR A 121 17.16 -5.89 -9.36
N ARG A 122 17.35 -6.12 -8.07
CA ARG A 122 17.48 -7.46 -7.51
C ARG A 122 16.18 -7.88 -6.85
N HIS A 123 15.49 -8.84 -7.49
CA HIS A 123 14.28 -9.42 -6.94
C HIS A 123 14.53 -10.26 -5.69
N LEU A 124 13.57 -10.24 -4.78
CA LEU A 124 13.57 -11.04 -3.56
C LEU A 124 13.29 -12.50 -3.89
N ARG A 125 14.12 -13.41 -3.39
CA ARG A 125 13.97 -14.86 -3.53
C ARG A 125 13.62 -15.52 -2.20
N ALA A 126 13.09 -16.71 -2.25
CA ALA A 126 12.80 -17.50 -1.05
C ALA A 126 14.06 -17.73 -0.17
N SER A 127 15.23 -17.88 -0.79
CA SER A 127 16.51 -18.05 -0.10
C SER A 127 17.02 -16.81 0.63
N ASP A 128 16.52 -15.62 0.30
CA ASP A 128 16.92 -14.37 0.96
C ASP A 128 16.15 -14.14 2.26
N LEU A 129 15.07 -14.90 2.51
CA LEU A 129 14.15 -14.69 3.62
C LEU A 129 14.72 -15.18 4.95
N ARG A 130 14.40 -14.47 6.02
CA ARG A 130 14.77 -14.80 7.39
C ARG A 130 13.54 -14.89 8.28
N ARG A 131 13.38 -16.03 8.97
CA ARG A 131 12.25 -16.25 9.90
C ARG A 131 12.21 -15.26 11.07
N ASP A 132 13.37 -14.74 11.49
CA ASP A 132 13.47 -13.79 12.59
C ASP A 132 12.87 -12.42 12.27
N TRP A 133 12.71 -12.06 10.98
CA TRP A 133 12.00 -10.86 10.56
C TRP A 133 10.54 -10.82 10.99
N LEU A 134 9.93 -11.98 11.20
CA LEU A 134 8.52 -12.08 11.59
C LEU A 134 8.30 -11.97 13.10
N ARG A 135 9.38 -12.04 13.89
CA ARG A 135 9.28 -12.04 15.36
C ARG A 135 8.67 -10.74 15.89
N GLY A 136 7.60 -10.86 16.68
CA GLY A 136 6.90 -9.73 17.27
C GLY A 136 6.07 -8.90 16.30
N ARG A 137 5.89 -9.36 15.06
CA ARG A 137 5.01 -8.74 14.06
C ARG A 137 3.71 -9.53 13.94
N GLN A 138 2.63 -8.85 13.60
CA GLN A 138 1.30 -9.45 13.47
C GLN A 138 0.80 -9.47 12.04
N LEU A 139 1.47 -8.74 11.13
CA LEU A 139 1.00 -8.54 9.77
C LEU A 139 2.16 -8.48 8.77
N VAL A 140 1.97 -9.13 7.62
CA VAL A 140 2.75 -8.92 6.40
C VAL A 140 1.85 -8.28 5.35
N LEU A 141 2.30 -7.15 4.77
CA LEU A 141 1.70 -6.54 3.59
C LEU A 141 2.67 -6.71 2.43
N ALA A 142 2.21 -7.31 1.33
CA ALA A 142 3.05 -7.53 0.17
C ALA A 142 2.33 -7.19 -1.13
N ASP A 143 3.09 -6.64 -2.09
CA ASP A 143 2.63 -6.50 -3.48
C ASP A 143 2.93 -7.76 -4.31
N GLY A 144 2.35 -7.82 -5.50
CA GLY A 144 2.50 -8.96 -6.41
C GLY A 144 3.81 -8.98 -7.21
N TYR A 145 4.66 -7.97 -7.09
CA TYR A 145 5.83 -7.81 -7.97
C TYR A 145 7.03 -8.69 -7.60
N GLU A 146 7.20 -8.96 -6.31
CA GLU A 146 8.24 -9.86 -5.78
C GLU A 146 7.71 -11.30 -5.64
N ALA A 147 7.23 -11.90 -6.74
CA ALA A 147 6.40 -13.10 -6.71
C ALA A 147 7.03 -14.26 -5.92
N GLU A 148 8.29 -14.64 -6.20
CA GLU A 148 8.95 -15.75 -5.51
C GLU A 148 9.13 -15.46 -4.01
N GLY A 149 9.74 -14.32 -3.69
CA GLY A 149 10.02 -13.94 -2.30
C GLY A 149 8.75 -13.71 -1.49
N ASN A 150 7.77 -13.01 -2.05
CA ASN A 150 6.54 -12.66 -1.34
C ASN A 150 5.62 -13.87 -1.13
N LEU A 151 5.55 -14.83 -2.06
CA LEU A 151 4.85 -16.10 -1.84
C LEU A 151 5.48 -16.89 -0.70
N ALA A 152 6.82 -17.01 -0.68
CA ALA A 152 7.53 -17.68 0.40
C ALA A 152 7.38 -16.92 1.74
N LEU A 153 7.39 -15.59 1.74
CA LEU A 153 7.16 -14.78 2.93
C LEU A 153 5.73 -14.97 3.47
N PHE A 154 4.73 -15.04 2.61
CA PHE A 154 3.35 -15.33 3.00
C PHE A 154 3.20 -16.74 3.60
N GLN A 155 3.92 -17.74 3.08
CA GLN A 155 3.96 -19.08 3.67
C GLN A 155 4.54 -19.04 5.09
N LEU A 156 5.70 -18.39 5.29
CA LEU A 156 6.32 -18.23 6.61
C LEU A 156 5.41 -17.48 7.60
N ALA A 157 4.69 -16.45 7.13
CA ALA A 157 3.74 -15.71 7.94
C ALA A 157 2.50 -16.55 8.28
N ALA A 158 2.05 -17.41 7.35
CA ALA A 158 0.94 -18.34 7.59
C ALA A 158 1.25 -19.33 8.69
N GLU A 159 2.47 -19.88 8.72
CA GLU A 159 2.94 -20.80 9.78
C GLU A 159 2.87 -20.16 11.19
N GLN A 160 2.92 -18.84 11.26
CA GLN A 160 2.85 -18.07 12.51
C GLN A 160 1.48 -17.47 12.79
N GLY A 161 0.46 -17.78 11.96
CA GLY A 161 -0.90 -17.26 12.13
C GLY A 161 -1.05 -15.75 11.90
N MET A 162 -0.10 -15.12 11.18
CA MET A 162 -0.09 -13.68 10.93
C MET A 162 -1.12 -13.27 9.87
N HIS A 163 -1.58 -12.02 9.92
CA HIS A 163 -2.32 -11.41 8.81
C HIS A 163 -1.42 -11.25 7.59
N ARG A 164 -1.97 -11.53 6.42
CA ARG A 164 -1.29 -11.45 5.11
C ARG A 164 -2.15 -10.63 4.17
N VAL A 165 -1.86 -9.34 4.12
CA VAL A 165 -2.57 -8.36 3.27
C VAL A 165 -1.88 -8.30 1.92
N LEU A 166 -2.64 -8.57 0.87
CA LEU A 166 -2.18 -8.63 -0.50
C LEU A 166 -2.62 -7.39 -1.29
N ASP A 167 -1.65 -6.70 -1.85
CA ASP A 167 -1.83 -5.69 -2.90
C ASP A 167 -1.55 -6.33 -4.27
N MET A 168 -2.60 -6.59 -5.04
CA MET A 168 -2.47 -7.39 -6.27
C MET A 168 -2.93 -6.62 -7.50
N GLU A 169 -1.99 -6.33 -8.38
CA GLU A 169 -2.25 -5.64 -9.64
C GLU A 169 -2.01 -6.52 -10.89
N THR A 170 -1.58 -7.79 -10.71
CA THR A 170 -1.29 -8.68 -11.86
C THR A 170 -2.55 -9.21 -12.52
N SER A 171 -2.49 -9.39 -13.82
CA SER A 171 -3.46 -10.15 -14.63
C SER A 171 -3.03 -11.60 -14.89
N ASP A 172 -1.85 -12.02 -14.42
CA ASP A 172 -1.43 -13.43 -14.46
C ASP A 172 -2.26 -14.25 -13.48
N GLN A 173 -3.13 -15.09 -14.02
CA GLN A 173 -4.07 -15.89 -13.23
C GLN A 173 -3.38 -16.91 -12.31
N ALA A 174 -2.30 -17.54 -12.75
CA ALA A 174 -1.58 -18.52 -11.95
C ALA A 174 -0.92 -17.86 -10.74
N GLN A 175 -0.27 -16.73 -10.94
CA GLN A 175 0.32 -15.91 -9.89
C GLN A 175 -0.75 -15.40 -8.92
N ALA A 176 -1.85 -14.84 -9.45
CA ALA A 176 -2.96 -14.34 -8.63
C ALA A 176 -3.54 -15.43 -7.73
N GLN A 177 -3.81 -16.63 -8.28
CA GLN A 177 -4.32 -17.75 -7.48
C GLN A 177 -3.35 -18.22 -6.42
N ALA A 178 -2.04 -18.24 -6.71
CA ALA A 178 -1.02 -18.62 -5.73
C ALA A 178 -1.03 -17.68 -4.52
N PHE A 179 -1.06 -16.38 -4.75
CA PHE A 179 -1.14 -15.36 -3.68
C PHE A 179 -2.47 -15.41 -2.94
N LEU A 180 -3.60 -15.48 -3.66
CA LEU A 180 -4.92 -15.49 -3.06
C LEU A 180 -5.14 -16.67 -2.11
N ARG A 181 -4.54 -17.83 -2.37
CA ARG A 181 -4.59 -19.00 -1.46
C ARG A 181 -3.86 -18.75 -0.13
N LEU A 182 -2.86 -17.89 -0.13
CA LEU A 182 -2.05 -17.60 1.06
C LEU A 182 -2.52 -16.34 1.81
N ALA A 183 -3.17 -15.42 1.13
CA ALA A 183 -3.66 -14.18 1.73
C ALA A 183 -4.74 -14.42 2.80
N THR A 184 -4.78 -13.58 3.83
CA THR A 184 -5.93 -13.44 4.74
C THR A 184 -6.89 -12.36 4.26
N ASP A 185 -6.33 -11.33 3.64
CA ASP A 185 -7.04 -10.18 3.09
C ASP A 185 -6.43 -9.83 1.73
N ALA A 186 -7.25 -9.72 0.70
CA ALA A 186 -6.82 -9.42 -0.66
C ALA A 186 -7.61 -8.22 -1.20
N ILE A 187 -6.89 -7.20 -1.60
CA ILE A 187 -7.45 -5.95 -2.12
C ILE A 187 -6.95 -5.79 -3.54
N LEU A 188 -7.86 -5.80 -4.51
CA LEU A 188 -7.52 -5.75 -5.92
C LEU A 188 -8.11 -4.48 -6.56
N PRO A 189 -7.35 -3.78 -7.40
CA PRO A 189 -7.96 -2.82 -8.31
C PRO A 189 -8.98 -3.53 -9.21
N ILE A 190 -10.15 -2.92 -9.39
CA ILE A 190 -11.25 -3.54 -10.16
C ILE A 190 -10.83 -3.89 -11.58
N ARG A 191 -9.89 -3.13 -12.17
CA ARG A 191 -9.35 -3.42 -13.50
C ARG A 191 -8.66 -4.78 -13.51
N ALA A 192 -7.72 -5.02 -12.60
CA ALA A 192 -7.03 -6.31 -12.51
C ALA A 192 -8.02 -7.46 -12.23
N ALA A 193 -8.98 -7.23 -11.34
CA ALA A 193 -10.00 -8.21 -11.02
C ALA A 193 -10.92 -8.55 -12.20
N ARG A 194 -11.23 -7.59 -13.08
CA ARG A 194 -11.96 -7.81 -14.35
C ARG A 194 -11.15 -8.67 -15.30
N GLU A 195 -9.87 -8.38 -15.48
CA GLU A 195 -8.96 -9.15 -16.33
C GLU A 195 -8.84 -10.60 -15.85
N LEU A 196 -8.71 -10.80 -14.53
CA LEU A 196 -8.59 -12.13 -13.93
C LEU A 196 -9.86 -12.97 -14.04
N THR A 197 -11.04 -12.35 -13.88
CA THR A 197 -12.31 -13.08 -13.77
C THR A 197 -13.16 -13.05 -15.04
N GLY A 198 -12.91 -12.12 -15.95
CA GLY A 198 -13.77 -11.83 -17.11
C GLY A 198 -15.10 -11.14 -16.74
N ALA A 199 -15.41 -11.00 -15.45
CA ALA A 199 -16.62 -10.32 -14.96
C ALA A 199 -16.42 -8.81 -14.94
N GLN A 200 -17.51 -8.03 -15.06
CA GLN A 200 -17.43 -6.56 -15.13
C GLN A 200 -17.87 -5.88 -13.84
N GLU A 201 -18.87 -6.42 -13.15
CA GLU A 201 -19.48 -5.80 -11.99
C GLU A 201 -19.00 -6.44 -10.68
N PRO A 202 -18.82 -5.66 -9.58
CA PRO A 202 -18.36 -6.17 -8.30
C PRO A 202 -19.15 -7.38 -7.78
N GLU A 203 -20.47 -7.39 -8.05
CA GLU A 203 -21.40 -8.45 -7.66
C GLU A 203 -21.13 -9.79 -8.36
N LYS A 204 -20.41 -9.78 -9.48
CA LYS A 204 -19.96 -10.97 -10.21
C LYS A 204 -18.48 -11.26 -9.98
N ILE A 205 -17.66 -10.22 -9.86
CA ILE A 205 -16.20 -10.35 -9.63
C ILE A 205 -15.92 -11.00 -8.28
N LEU A 206 -16.50 -10.48 -7.19
CA LEU A 206 -16.21 -10.96 -5.83
C LEU A 206 -16.59 -12.43 -5.62
N PRO A 207 -17.77 -12.93 -6.08
CA PRO A 207 -18.07 -14.36 -6.04
C PRO A 207 -17.13 -15.22 -6.90
N ALA A 208 -16.70 -14.73 -8.08
CA ALA A 208 -15.75 -15.45 -8.93
C ALA A 208 -14.38 -15.59 -8.23
N LEU A 209 -13.87 -14.54 -7.61
CA LEU A 209 -12.63 -14.58 -6.83
C LEU A 209 -12.78 -15.45 -5.56
N ARG A 210 -13.96 -15.49 -4.94
CA ARG A 210 -14.24 -16.33 -3.76
C ARG A 210 -14.02 -17.82 -4.04
N ALA A 211 -14.21 -18.26 -5.27
CA ALA A 211 -13.93 -19.64 -5.67
C ALA A 211 -12.43 -20.01 -5.56
N TRP A 212 -11.53 -19.02 -5.52
CA TRP A 212 -10.07 -19.23 -5.44
C TRP A 212 -9.49 -19.10 -4.05
N THR A 213 -10.22 -18.46 -3.10
CA THR A 213 -9.66 -18.12 -1.79
C THR A 213 -10.70 -17.99 -0.70
N GLN A 214 -10.25 -18.16 0.57
CA GLN A 214 -11.01 -17.83 1.77
C GLN A 214 -10.64 -16.43 2.34
N ALA A 215 -9.73 -15.70 1.70
CA ALA A 215 -9.33 -14.37 2.14
C ALA A 215 -10.53 -13.40 2.19
N GLN A 216 -10.45 -12.39 3.04
CA GLN A 216 -11.34 -11.23 2.94
C GLN A 216 -11.06 -10.54 1.59
N LEU A 217 -12.06 -10.48 0.73
CA LEU A 217 -11.94 -9.91 -0.62
C LEU A 217 -12.46 -8.48 -0.66
N LEU A 218 -11.66 -7.59 -1.26
CA LEU A 218 -12.03 -6.21 -1.54
C LEU A 218 -11.64 -5.84 -2.98
N LEU A 219 -12.42 -4.91 -3.55
CA LEU A 219 -12.12 -4.26 -4.83
C LEU A 219 -12.01 -2.77 -4.62
N THR A 220 -11.05 -2.10 -5.25
CA THR A 220 -10.93 -0.64 -5.27
C THR A 220 -11.17 -0.11 -6.68
N ASP A 221 -11.83 1.06 -6.81
CA ASP A 221 -12.18 1.67 -8.10
C ASP A 221 -12.12 3.21 -8.05
N GLY A 222 -11.06 3.74 -7.52
CA GLY A 222 -10.81 5.17 -7.47
C GLY A 222 -11.99 5.96 -6.93
N ALA A 223 -12.49 6.91 -7.71
CA ALA A 223 -13.61 7.78 -7.32
C ALA A 223 -14.93 7.03 -7.09
N ARG A 224 -15.08 5.79 -7.58
CA ARG A 224 -16.26 4.97 -7.29
C ARG A 224 -16.22 4.29 -5.93
N GLY A 225 -15.08 4.35 -5.24
CA GLY A 225 -14.91 3.77 -3.91
C GLY A 225 -14.43 2.34 -3.92
N SER A 226 -14.91 1.52 -2.99
CA SER A 226 -14.48 0.14 -2.81
C SER A 226 -15.64 -0.77 -2.42
N TRP A 227 -15.51 -2.06 -2.78
CA TRP A 227 -16.49 -3.10 -2.46
C TRP A 227 -15.82 -4.21 -1.67
N GLY A 228 -16.46 -4.66 -0.60
CA GLY A 228 -15.96 -5.75 0.23
C GLY A 228 -17.01 -6.86 0.37
N LEU A 229 -16.58 -8.12 0.27
CA LEU A 229 -17.45 -9.26 0.46
C LEU A 229 -17.64 -9.53 1.96
N THR A 230 -18.87 -9.47 2.44
CA THR A 230 -19.26 -9.78 3.82
C THR A 230 -20.13 -11.01 3.89
N SER A 231 -20.41 -11.52 5.10
CA SER A 231 -21.38 -12.60 5.30
C SER A 231 -22.82 -12.18 4.96
N ALA A 232 -23.13 -10.89 4.98
CA ALA A 232 -24.44 -10.33 4.65
C ALA A 232 -24.59 -9.94 3.18
N GLY A 233 -23.53 -10.11 2.37
CA GLY A 233 -23.47 -9.68 0.98
C GLY A 233 -22.31 -8.72 0.72
N ILE A 234 -22.43 -7.90 -0.31
CA ILE A 234 -21.39 -6.95 -0.71
C ILE A 234 -21.64 -5.61 -0.01
N HIS A 235 -20.63 -5.14 0.72
CA HIS A 235 -20.58 -3.79 1.28
C HIS A 235 -19.89 -2.85 0.29
N HIS A 236 -20.51 -1.70 0.02
CA HIS A 236 -19.93 -0.64 -0.80
C HIS A 236 -19.56 0.56 0.05
N GLN A 237 -18.30 0.91 0.09
CA GLN A 237 -17.77 2.13 0.68
C GLN A 237 -17.54 3.16 -0.42
N LYS A 238 -18.25 4.27 -0.39
CA LYS A 238 -18.05 5.39 -1.32
C LYS A 238 -16.69 6.07 -1.07
N ALA A 239 -16.07 6.59 -2.12
CA ALA A 239 -14.90 7.46 -1.96
C ALA A 239 -15.29 8.76 -1.27
N PHE A 240 -14.36 9.34 -0.51
CA PHE A 240 -14.53 10.69 0.04
C PHE A 240 -14.27 11.73 -1.07
N SER A 241 -15.16 12.72 -1.18
CA SER A 241 -14.98 13.80 -2.13
C SER A 241 -14.03 14.86 -1.56
N MET A 242 -12.84 14.94 -2.12
CA MET A 242 -11.79 15.90 -1.77
C MET A 242 -11.14 16.46 -3.04
N PRO A 243 -10.54 17.67 -3.00
CA PRO A 243 -9.75 18.17 -4.12
C PRO A 243 -8.63 17.20 -4.46
N VAL A 244 -8.53 16.79 -5.72
CA VAL A 244 -7.50 15.86 -6.20
C VAL A 244 -6.36 16.65 -6.81
N VAL A 245 -5.16 16.42 -6.32
CA VAL A 245 -3.89 16.97 -6.82
C VAL A 245 -3.12 15.90 -7.60
N ASP A 246 -3.04 14.67 -7.03
CA ASP A 246 -2.29 13.55 -7.60
C ASP A 246 -2.87 12.23 -7.08
N THR A 247 -3.13 11.29 -7.97
CA THR A 247 -3.65 9.96 -7.59
C THR A 247 -2.57 8.94 -7.30
N THR A 248 -1.29 9.33 -7.36
CA THR A 248 -0.15 8.46 -7.03
C THR A 248 -0.23 7.99 -5.58
N GLY A 249 -0.12 6.69 -5.36
CA GLY A 249 -0.10 6.11 -4.02
C GLY A 249 -1.45 6.03 -3.29
N CYS A 250 -2.56 6.44 -3.91
CA CYS A 250 -3.89 6.34 -3.27
C CYS A 250 -4.27 4.88 -2.98
N GLY A 251 -3.97 3.95 -3.91
CA GLY A 251 -4.16 2.51 -3.71
C GLY A 251 -3.31 2.00 -2.56
N ASP A 252 -2.02 2.35 -2.57
CA ASP A 252 -1.04 1.94 -1.54
C ASP A 252 -1.46 2.44 -0.15
N ALA A 253 -1.94 3.69 -0.08
CA ALA A 253 -2.47 4.29 1.13
C ALA A 253 -3.75 3.59 1.62
N TYR A 254 -4.62 3.17 0.69
CA TYR A 254 -5.80 2.37 1.01
C TYR A 254 -5.39 1.04 1.65
N HIS A 255 -4.44 0.30 1.05
CA HIS A 255 -3.93 -0.97 1.59
C HIS A 255 -3.31 -0.78 2.97
N ALA A 256 -2.49 0.24 3.15
CA ALA A 256 -1.84 0.54 4.42
C ALA A 256 -2.84 0.89 5.53
N ALA A 257 -3.79 1.78 5.25
CA ALA A 257 -4.78 2.19 6.23
C ALA A 257 -5.75 1.03 6.58
N TYR A 258 -6.12 0.21 5.59
CA TYR A 258 -6.86 -1.03 5.82
C TYR A 258 -6.08 -1.97 6.76
N ALA A 259 -4.79 -2.19 6.49
CA ALA A 259 -3.92 -3.03 7.30
C ALA A 259 -3.76 -2.50 8.74
N ALA A 260 -3.64 -1.18 8.91
CA ALA A 260 -3.60 -0.56 10.23
C ALA A 260 -4.91 -0.79 11.00
N ALA A 261 -6.06 -0.59 10.36
CA ALA A 261 -7.37 -0.82 10.94
C ALA A 261 -7.64 -2.32 11.23
N LEU A 262 -7.09 -3.23 10.41
CA LEU A 262 -7.10 -4.67 10.65
C LEU A 262 -6.34 -5.03 11.93
N LEU A 263 -5.14 -4.47 12.11
CA LEU A 263 -4.35 -4.64 13.34
C LEU A 263 -5.04 -4.08 14.58
N ALA A 264 -5.86 -3.05 14.42
CA ALA A 264 -6.70 -2.49 15.49
C ALA A 264 -7.93 -3.37 15.81
N GLY A 265 -8.18 -4.41 15.03
CA GLY A 265 -9.34 -5.28 15.20
C GLY A 265 -10.67 -4.64 14.80
N TRP A 266 -10.66 -3.59 13.96
CA TRP A 266 -11.88 -2.92 13.54
C TRP A 266 -12.71 -3.80 12.59
N PRO A 267 -14.05 -3.70 12.62
CA PRO A 267 -14.92 -4.39 11.67
C PRO A 267 -14.65 -3.96 10.22
N LEU A 268 -15.03 -4.79 9.25
CA LEU A 268 -14.75 -4.54 7.83
C LEU A 268 -15.26 -3.19 7.31
N PRO A 269 -16.51 -2.75 7.63
CA PRO A 269 -16.97 -1.45 7.15
C PRO A 269 -16.08 -0.28 7.61
N GLU A 270 -15.68 -0.28 8.90
CA GLU A 270 -14.80 0.74 9.47
C GLU A 270 -13.39 0.68 8.89
N ARG A 271 -12.86 -0.52 8.58
CA ARG A 271 -11.57 -0.66 7.87
C ARG A 271 -11.65 -0.02 6.48
N MET A 272 -12.72 -0.31 5.74
CA MET A 272 -12.94 0.22 4.38
C MET A 272 -13.15 1.74 4.40
N GLU A 273 -13.91 2.25 5.36
CA GLU A 273 -14.15 3.69 5.51
C GLU A 273 -12.84 4.43 5.85
N PHE A 274 -12.05 3.91 6.80
CA PHE A 274 -10.76 4.48 7.16
C PHE A 274 -9.78 4.45 5.99
N ALA A 275 -9.69 3.34 5.27
CA ALA A 275 -8.85 3.19 4.10
C ALA A 275 -9.23 4.20 3.00
N ALA A 276 -10.53 4.38 2.73
CA ALA A 276 -11.03 5.35 1.78
C ALA A 276 -10.71 6.79 2.21
N TYR A 277 -10.84 7.11 3.51
CA TYR A 277 -10.52 8.43 4.06
C TYR A 277 -9.04 8.77 3.91
N VAL A 278 -8.14 7.84 4.28
CA VAL A 278 -6.68 8.05 4.16
C VAL A 278 -6.26 8.16 2.69
N ALA A 279 -6.81 7.33 1.80
CA ALA A 279 -6.56 7.40 0.38
C ALA A 279 -6.97 8.77 -0.22
N ALA A 280 -8.11 9.32 0.22
CA ALA A 280 -8.56 10.64 -0.20
C ALA A 280 -7.65 11.77 0.30
N LEU A 281 -7.08 11.65 1.51
CA LEU A 281 -6.09 12.61 2.01
C LEU A 281 -4.80 12.57 1.18
N VAL A 282 -4.35 11.38 0.77
CA VAL A 282 -3.18 11.22 -0.10
C VAL A 282 -3.44 11.86 -1.46
N ALA A 283 -4.61 11.69 -2.04
CA ALA A 283 -5.00 12.32 -3.32
C ALA A 283 -4.91 13.85 -3.30
N GLY A 284 -4.99 14.49 -2.14
CA GLY A 284 -4.90 15.94 -1.97
C GLY A 284 -3.48 16.51 -2.02
N ALA A 285 -2.44 15.71 -2.26
CA ALA A 285 -1.04 16.16 -2.31
C ALA A 285 -0.25 15.42 -3.40
N LEU A 286 0.97 15.88 -3.71
CA LEU A 286 1.82 15.25 -4.73
C LEU A 286 2.57 14.04 -4.17
N GLY A 287 2.55 12.93 -4.91
CA GLY A 287 3.27 11.70 -4.63
C GLY A 287 2.59 10.76 -3.65
N GLY A 288 3.02 9.49 -3.66
CA GLY A 288 2.43 8.43 -2.81
C GLY A 288 2.90 8.46 -1.35
N ARG A 289 3.94 9.23 -1.03
CA ARG A 289 4.54 9.31 0.31
C ARG A 289 4.31 10.67 0.95
N VAL A 290 3.07 11.13 0.97
CA VAL A 290 2.71 12.42 1.57
C VAL A 290 2.83 12.38 3.10
N PRO A 291 3.15 13.51 3.76
CA PRO A 291 3.12 13.59 5.22
C PRO A 291 1.69 13.40 5.73
N LEU A 292 1.44 12.31 6.42
CA LEU A 292 0.17 12.05 7.11
C LEU A 292 0.34 12.29 8.61
N PRO A 293 -0.62 12.94 9.27
CA PRO A 293 -0.65 12.99 10.71
C PRO A 293 -0.94 11.60 11.29
N GLY A 294 -0.47 11.32 12.51
CA GLY A 294 -0.81 10.08 13.21
C GLY A 294 -2.32 9.92 13.39
N CYS A 295 -2.79 8.70 13.65
CA CYS A 295 -4.20 8.34 13.62
C CYS A 295 -5.07 9.20 14.56
N ARG A 296 -4.56 9.61 15.73
CA ARG A 296 -5.26 10.49 16.67
C ARG A 296 -5.51 11.89 16.09
N ALA A 297 -4.50 12.50 15.48
CA ALA A 297 -4.66 13.79 14.82
C ALA A 297 -5.55 13.69 13.57
N LEU A 298 -5.54 12.54 12.89
CA LEU A 298 -6.51 12.24 11.84
C LEU A 298 -7.94 12.17 12.38
N ALA A 299 -8.15 11.59 13.57
CA ALA A 299 -9.46 11.51 14.21
C ALA A 299 -10.06 12.90 14.49
N GLU A 300 -9.24 13.87 14.87
CA GLU A 300 -9.69 15.25 15.07
C GLU A 300 -10.13 15.90 13.74
N LYS A 301 -9.36 15.68 12.67
CA LYS A 301 -9.68 16.18 11.31
C LYS A 301 -10.89 15.49 10.68
N ALA A 302 -11.14 14.24 11.07
CA ALA A 302 -12.20 13.42 10.52
C ALA A 302 -13.59 13.71 11.11
N ARG A 303 -13.67 14.50 12.20
CA ARG A 303 -14.96 14.83 12.86
C ARG A 303 -15.94 15.45 11.89
N GLY A 304 -17.13 14.85 11.78
CA GLY A 304 -18.18 15.29 10.84
C GLY A 304 -17.92 14.90 9.38
N VAL A 305 -16.81 14.23 9.07
CA VAL A 305 -16.46 13.73 7.73
C VAL A 305 -16.68 12.23 7.63
N VAL A 306 -16.20 11.48 8.63
CA VAL A 306 -16.38 10.02 8.72
C VAL A 306 -17.56 9.67 9.64
N SER A 307 -17.97 8.40 9.63
CA SER A 307 -19.02 7.94 10.54
C SER A 307 -18.62 8.10 12.02
N ASP A 308 -19.61 8.28 12.90
CA ASP A 308 -19.38 8.35 14.36
C ASP A 308 -18.68 7.10 14.91
N ARG A 309 -18.92 5.94 14.30
CA ARG A 309 -18.25 4.68 14.67
C ARG A 309 -16.78 4.75 14.40
N LEU A 310 -16.38 5.17 13.18
CA LEU A 310 -14.99 5.31 12.81
C LEU A 310 -14.31 6.39 13.64
N ALA A 311 -14.93 7.55 13.83
CA ALA A 311 -14.38 8.64 14.64
C ALA A 311 -14.07 8.19 16.09
N LYS A 312 -14.96 7.39 16.70
CA LYS A 312 -14.74 6.80 18.02
C LYS A 312 -13.60 5.78 18.02
N ALA A 313 -13.54 4.92 17.01
CA ALA A 313 -12.48 3.93 16.87
C ALA A 313 -11.09 4.59 16.71
N MET A 314 -10.99 5.64 15.89
CA MET A 314 -9.77 6.40 15.69
C MET A 314 -9.30 7.12 16.97
N ALA A 315 -10.22 7.60 17.80
CA ALA A 315 -9.89 8.32 19.02
C ALA A 315 -9.17 7.47 20.09
N VAL A 316 -9.33 6.15 20.03
CA VAL A 316 -8.69 5.19 20.97
C VAL A 316 -7.50 4.46 20.34
N TRP A 317 -7.08 4.84 19.12
CA TRP A 317 -5.90 4.28 18.48
C TRP A 317 -4.65 4.59 19.31
N PRO A 318 -3.80 3.58 19.61
CA PRO A 318 -2.60 3.80 20.41
C PRO A 318 -1.64 4.78 19.70
N GLU A 319 -1.18 5.77 20.43
CA GLU A 319 -0.11 6.64 19.95
C GLU A 319 1.18 5.84 19.76
N LYS A 320 1.99 6.29 18.79
CA LYS A 320 3.33 5.74 18.59
C LYS A 320 4.09 5.83 19.92
N VAL A 321 4.45 4.70 20.49
CA VAL A 321 5.40 4.68 21.62
C VAL A 321 6.73 5.14 21.04
N SER A 322 7.14 6.36 21.39
CA SER A 322 8.40 7.00 20.99
C SER A 322 9.61 6.19 21.42
#